data_18b007347e534201b420fece39e049fa
#
_entry.id   18b007347e534201b420fece39e049fa
#
_cell.length_a   1.000
_cell.length_b   1.000
_cell.length_c   1.000
_cell.angle_alpha   90.00
_cell.angle_beta   90.00
_cell.angle_gamma   90.00
#
_symmetry.space_group_name_H-M   'P 1'
#
loop_
_entity.id
_entity.type
_entity.pdbx_description
1 polymer ?
#
loop_
_entity_poly.entity_id
_entity_poly.type
_entity_poly.pdbx_seq_one_letter_code
_entity_poly.pdbx_strand_id
1 'polypeptide(L)'
;VADTAHASIDNALHILGLQSLVVPTGPDCRLTGHAIRAAVGHRDDIAIVVAAGGSTNAGVIDDLAGCAEVAAELGAWFHVDGAYGLTAMLLPEMRERYAGIERADSFIVDPHKWMFAPAGSCALVYRQPWLARQTHTQHGPYIDVLRTDDHAYNPCDLGYQLTRRASGLPVWFAMALHGLDAHRDAIRHGLVLAQRMAAALDACAATELIMQPELGVVLFRRTGWHRDEWARWAATLLRDQVAFVAPTTYRGEPVGRLVFMHPRTPLAIVDELMASLTG
;
A
#
# COMPACT_ATOMS: atom_id res chain seq x y z
N VAL A 1 -9.62 0.48 -11.44
CA VAL A 1 -8.34 0.27 -10.71
C VAL A 1 -7.18 0.64 -11.58
N ALA A 2 -6.04 1.05 -11.01
CA ALA A 2 -4.79 1.25 -11.73
C ALA A 2 -4.19 -0.07 -12.23
N ASP A 3 -3.38 -0.03 -13.31
CA ASP A 3 -2.53 -1.15 -13.74
C ASP A 3 -1.40 -1.48 -12.74
N THR A 4 -1.18 -0.61 -11.77
CA THR A 4 -0.24 -0.78 -10.63
C THR A 4 -0.92 -1.28 -9.36
N ALA A 5 -2.24 -1.55 -9.38
CA ALA A 5 -2.98 -2.03 -8.22
C ALA A 5 -2.43 -3.38 -7.72
N HIS A 6 -2.58 -3.62 -6.41
CA HIS A 6 -2.14 -4.89 -5.84
C HIS A 6 -3.02 -6.05 -6.35
N ALA A 7 -2.39 -7.21 -6.62
CA ALA A 7 -3.06 -8.38 -7.17
C ALA A 7 -4.25 -8.90 -6.32
N SER A 8 -4.32 -8.54 -5.03
CA SER A 8 -5.47 -8.89 -4.18
C SER A 8 -6.77 -8.25 -4.64
N ILE A 9 -6.70 -7.10 -5.32
CA ILE A 9 -7.90 -6.41 -5.86
C ILE A 9 -8.51 -7.27 -6.97
N ASP A 10 -7.70 -7.68 -7.97
CA ASP A 10 -8.19 -8.54 -9.05
C ASP A 10 -8.71 -9.88 -8.52
N ASN A 11 -8.01 -10.47 -7.53
CA ASN A 11 -8.46 -11.70 -6.89
C ASN A 11 -9.81 -11.51 -6.17
N ALA A 12 -10.00 -10.42 -5.45
CA ALA A 12 -11.27 -10.12 -4.79
C ALA A 12 -12.40 -9.91 -5.80
N LEU A 13 -12.16 -9.16 -6.88
CA LEU A 13 -13.13 -8.94 -7.94
C LEU A 13 -13.50 -10.26 -8.63
N HIS A 14 -12.53 -11.13 -8.90
CA HIS A 14 -12.77 -12.46 -9.46
C HIS A 14 -13.67 -13.31 -8.56
N ILE A 15 -13.40 -13.34 -7.24
CA ILE A 15 -14.22 -14.09 -6.26
C ILE A 15 -15.66 -13.54 -6.22
N LEU A 16 -15.83 -12.23 -6.34
CA LEU A 16 -17.13 -11.56 -6.32
C LEU A 16 -17.87 -11.61 -7.66
N GLY A 17 -17.25 -12.13 -8.71
CA GLY A 17 -17.82 -12.14 -10.07
C GLY A 17 -17.91 -10.74 -10.70
N LEU A 18 -17.10 -9.80 -10.24
CA LEU A 18 -17.03 -8.44 -10.76
C LEU A 18 -15.91 -8.31 -11.80
N GLN A 19 -16.09 -7.39 -12.75
CA GLN A 19 -15.06 -7.10 -13.74
C GLN A 19 -14.24 -5.89 -13.32
N SER A 20 -12.92 -5.93 -13.57
CA SER A 20 -12.07 -4.78 -13.39
C SER A 20 -11.92 -3.98 -14.69
N LEU A 21 -12.10 -2.66 -14.60
CA LEU A 21 -11.63 -1.71 -15.61
C LEU A 21 -10.23 -1.27 -15.18
N VAL A 22 -9.21 -1.81 -15.86
CA VAL A 22 -7.81 -1.45 -15.61
C VAL A 22 -7.49 -0.15 -16.34
N VAL A 23 -7.08 0.86 -15.59
CA VAL A 23 -6.70 2.19 -16.07
C VAL A 23 -5.19 2.26 -16.15
N PRO A 24 -4.62 2.50 -17.35
CA PRO A 24 -3.19 2.70 -17.51
C PRO A 24 -2.70 3.92 -16.72
N THR A 25 -1.62 3.74 -15.96
CA THR A 25 -0.93 4.84 -15.27
C THR A 25 0.09 5.51 -16.18
N GLY A 26 0.39 6.79 -15.90
CA GLY A 26 1.42 7.55 -16.57
C GLY A 26 2.85 7.06 -16.26
N PRO A 27 3.89 7.77 -16.77
CA PRO A 27 5.30 7.45 -16.51
C PRO A 27 5.65 7.43 -15.01
N ASP A 28 4.92 8.18 -14.21
CA ASP A 28 5.05 8.28 -12.75
C ASP A 28 4.32 7.19 -11.97
N CYS A 29 3.71 6.20 -12.66
CA CYS A 29 2.94 5.11 -12.05
C CYS A 29 1.74 5.56 -11.20
N ARG A 30 1.19 6.74 -11.47
CA ARG A 30 0.12 7.35 -10.69
C ARG A 30 -1.23 7.24 -11.40
N LEU A 31 -2.23 6.73 -10.70
CA LEU A 31 -3.61 6.84 -11.13
C LEU A 31 -4.09 8.28 -10.91
N THR A 32 -4.70 8.87 -11.92
CA THR A 32 -5.25 10.24 -11.84
C THR A 32 -6.74 10.25 -12.19
N GLY A 33 -7.47 11.24 -11.66
CA GLY A 33 -8.88 11.45 -12.05
C GLY A 33 -9.04 11.62 -13.56
N HIS A 34 -8.11 12.29 -14.23
CA HIS A 34 -8.10 12.43 -15.69
C HIS A 34 -8.02 11.07 -16.39
N ALA A 35 -7.09 10.20 -15.97
CA ALA A 35 -6.94 8.87 -16.58
C ALA A 35 -8.21 8.01 -16.38
N ILE A 36 -8.83 8.10 -15.19
CA ILE A 36 -10.08 7.38 -14.92
C ILE A 36 -11.19 7.88 -15.87
N ARG A 37 -11.42 9.20 -15.98
CA ARG A 37 -12.45 9.76 -16.88
C ARG A 37 -12.25 9.30 -18.33
N ALA A 38 -11.00 9.32 -18.79
CA ALA A 38 -10.67 8.85 -20.14
C ALA A 38 -10.99 7.36 -20.36
N ALA A 39 -10.69 6.52 -19.37
CA ALA A 39 -10.94 5.08 -19.45
C ALA A 39 -12.42 4.71 -19.28
N VAL A 40 -13.15 5.44 -18.43
CA VAL A 40 -14.60 5.22 -18.20
C VAL A 40 -15.42 5.64 -19.43
N GLY A 41 -15.08 6.76 -20.07
CA GLY A 41 -15.82 7.26 -21.22
C GLY A 41 -17.31 7.50 -20.90
N HIS A 42 -18.19 6.76 -21.57
CA HIS A 42 -19.66 6.86 -21.40
C HIS A 42 -20.25 5.69 -20.57
N ARG A 43 -19.43 4.93 -19.86
CA ARG A 43 -19.89 3.82 -19.00
C ARG A 43 -20.62 4.36 -17.78
N ASP A 44 -21.69 3.69 -17.39
CA ASP A 44 -22.54 3.97 -16.22
C ASP A 44 -22.56 2.81 -15.20
N ASP A 45 -21.77 1.77 -15.48
CA ASP A 45 -21.72 0.53 -14.68
C ASP A 45 -20.53 0.47 -13.70
N ILE A 46 -19.95 1.61 -13.37
CA ILE A 46 -18.81 1.68 -12.44
C ILE A 46 -19.32 1.75 -11.00
N ALA A 47 -19.14 0.67 -10.25
CA ALA A 47 -19.57 0.59 -8.86
C ALA A 47 -18.51 1.08 -7.87
N ILE A 48 -17.21 0.90 -8.17
CA ILE A 48 -16.12 1.19 -7.23
C ILE A 48 -14.94 1.80 -7.99
N VAL A 49 -14.35 2.85 -7.42
CA VAL A 49 -13.03 3.38 -7.77
C VAL A 49 -12.06 3.01 -6.66
N VAL A 50 -10.95 2.33 -7.02
CA VAL A 50 -9.89 1.98 -6.07
C VAL A 50 -8.61 2.71 -6.44
N ALA A 51 -8.08 3.52 -5.52
CA ALA A 51 -6.81 4.19 -5.64
C ALA A 51 -5.81 3.69 -4.60
N ALA A 52 -4.52 3.76 -4.88
CA ALA A 52 -3.46 3.35 -3.96
C ALA A 52 -2.96 4.53 -3.12
N GLY A 53 -2.96 4.37 -1.80
CA GLY A 53 -2.25 5.27 -0.87
C GLY A 53 -0.78 4.88 -0.69
N GLY A 54 -0.13 4.49 -1.78
CA GLY A 54 1.23 3.95 -1.83
C GLY A 54 1.26 2.57 -2.49
N SER A 55 1.42 2.53 -3.82
CA SER A 55 1.39 1.30 -4.62
C SER A 55 2.50 0.32 -4.20
N THR A 56 2.20 -0.98 -4.26
CA THR A 56 3.12 -2.03 -3.80
C THR A 56 4.42 -2.06 -4.59
N ASN A 57 4.35 -1.89 -5.90
CA ASN A 57 5.52 -2.05 -6.75
C ASN A 57 6.41 -0.81 -6.77
N ALA A 58 5.82 0.38 -6.81
CA ALA A 58 6.55 1.65 -6.99
C ALA A 58 6.53 2.55 -5.74
N GLY A 59 5.65 2.31 -4.77
CA GLY A 59 5.52 3.17 -3.60
C GLY A 59 4.92 4.54 -3.91
N VAL A 60 4.21 4.67 -5.03
CA VAL A 60 3.59 5.93 -5.49
C VAL A 60 2.20 6.09 -4.87
N ILE A 61 1.89 7.29 -4.43
CA ILE A 61 0.57 7.68 -3.93
C ILE A 61 -0.23 8.19 -5.12
N ASP A 62 -1.41 7.63 -5.39
CA ASP A 62 -2.29 8.08 -6.46
C ASP A 62 -2.84 9.49 -6.21
N ASP A 63 -3.38 10.12 -7.24
CA ASP A 63 -4.12 11.39 -7.13
C ASP A 63 -5.47 11.13 -6.44
N LEU A 64 -5.42 11.03 -5.10
CA LEU A 64 -6.61 10.67 -4.32
C LEU A 64 -7.74 11.71 -4.46
N ALA A 65 -7.40 12.99 -4.60
CA ALA A 65 -8.38 14.06 -4.78
C ALA A 65 -9.10 13.93 -6.12
N GLY A 66 -8.36 13.78 -7.22
CA GLY A 66 -8.93 13.57 -8.54
C GLY A 66 -9.70 12.26 -8.66
N CYS A 67 -9.21 11.17 -8.02
CA CYS A 67 -9.94 9.89 -7.96
C CYS A 67 -11.27 10.04 -7.20
N ALA A 68 -11.27 10.76 -6.07
CA ALA A 68 -12.48 11.03 -5.29
C ALA A 68 -13.50 11.85 -6.05
N GLU A 69 -13.05 12.84 -6.85
CA GLU A 69 -13.93 13.63 -7.71
C GLU A 69 -14.67 12.75 -8.71
N VAL A 70 -13.91 11.91 -9.42
CA VAL A 70 -14.49 11.01 -10.42
C VAL A 70 -15.42 9.99 -9.77
N ALA A 71 -15.04 9.41 -8.64
CA ALA A 71 -15.93 8.51 -7.92
C ALA A 71 -17.28 9.16 -7.57
N ALA A 72 -17.25 10.42 -7.11
CA ALA A 72 -18.46 11.18 -6.82
C ALA A 72 -19.28 11.49 -8.07
N GLU A 73 -18.65 11.85 -9.20
CA GLU A 73 -19.31 12.07 -10.50
C GLU A 73 -20.05 10.82 -10.98
N LEU A 74 -19.46 9.64 -10.75
CA LEU A 74 -20.00 8.34 -11.14
C LEU A 74 -21.02 7.77 -10.14
N GLY A 75 -21.16 8.36 -8.95
CA GLY A 75 -21.90 7.75 -7.84
C GLY A 75 -21.29 6.44 -7.35
N ALA A 76 -20.00 6.24 -7.58
CA ALA A 76 -19.26 5.04 -7.24
C ALA A 76 -18.64 5.11 -5.84
N TRP A 77 -18.47 3.95 -5.19
CA TRP A 77 -17.75 3.83 -3.93
C TRP A 77 -16.27 4.17 -4.13
N PHE A 78 -15.73 5.06 -3.31
CA PHE A 78 -14.30 5.39 -3.34
C PHE A 78 -13.55 4.64 -2.25
N HIS A 79 -12.68 3.72 -2.64
CA HIS A 79 -11.82 2.96 -1.74
C HIS A 79 -10.35 3.32 -1.93
N VAL A 80 -9.62 3.49 -0.83
CA VAL A 80 -8.16 3.70 -0.87
C VAL A 80 -7.44 2.49 -0.29
N ASP A 81 -6.69 1.78 -1.15
CA ASP A 81 -5.74 0.76 -0.71
C ASP A 81 -4.49 1.45 -0.15
N GLY A 82 -4.48 1.61 1.15
CA GLY A 82 -3.37 2.16 1.91
C GLY A 82 -2.60 1.12 2.71
N ALA A 83 -2.73 -0.15 2.35
CA ALA A 83 -2.18 -1.28 3.10
C ALA A 83 -0.72 -1.07 3.54
N TYR A 84 0.09 -0.45 2.67
CA TYR A 84 1.47 -0.08 2.96
C TYR A 84 1.60 1.42 3.27
N GLY A 85 1.26 2.26 2.32
CA GLY A 85 1.71 3.65 2.29
C GLY A 85 0.94 4.60 3.19
N LEU A 86 -0.35 4.36 3.49
CA LEU A 86 -1.12 5.25 4.38
C LEU A 86 -0.51 5.37 5.78
N THR A 87 0.32 4.44 6.21
CA THR A 87 1.07 4.54 7.46
C THR A 87 1.92 5.83 7.52
N ALA A 88 2.40 6.33 6.38
CA ALA A 88 3.18 7.57 6.33
C ALA A 88 2.36 8.82 6.71
N MET A 89 1.03 8.77 6.75
CA MET A 89 0.19 9.86 7.29
C MET A 89 0.39 10.11 8.79
N LEU A 90 1.04 9.19 9.50
CA LEU A 90 1.48 9.43 10.88
C LEU A 90 2.49 10.59 10.96
N LEU A 91 3.22 10.85 9.86
CA LEU A 91 4.13 11.97 9.72
C LEU A 91 3.35 13.22 9.28
N PRO A 92 3.36 14.32 10.06
CA PRO A 92 2.66 15.55 9.68
C PRO A 92 3.08 16.07 8.29
N GLU A 93 4.36 15.98 7.96
CA GLU A 93 4.95 16.42 6.70
C GLU A 93 4.50 15.66 5.47
N MET A 94 3.92 14.46 5.66
CA MET A 94 3.43 13.63 4.56
C MET A 94 1.94 13.79 4.28
N ARG A 95 1.18 14.41 5.17
CA ARG A 95 -0.29 14.42 5.12
C ARG A 95 -0.86 15.07 3.86
N GLU A 96 -0.23 16.15 3.40
CA GLU A 96 -0.67 16.84 2.18
C GLU A 96 -0.63 15.96 0.93
N ARG A 97 0.27 14.96 0.90
CA ARG A 97 0.35 14.00 -0.21
C ARG A 97 -0.86 13.08 -0.32
N TYR A 98 -1.64 12.99 0.74
CA TYR A 98 -2.85 12.18 0.82
C TYR A 98 -4.13 13.02 0.76
N ALA A 99 -4.05 14.26 0.27
CA ALA A 99 -5.23 15.11 0.08
C ALA A 99 -6.26 14.38 -0.78
N GLY A 100 -7.52 14.36 -0.34
CA GLY A 100 -8.60 13.57 -0.94
C GLY A 100 -8.96 12.28 -0.17
N ILE A 101 -8.08 11.80 0.75
CA ILE A 101 -8.39 10.62 1.58
C ILE A 101 -9.63 10.85 2.45
N GLU A 102 -9.86 12.07 2.89
CA GLU A 102 -11.02 12.48 3.66
C GLU A 102 -12.35 12.28 2.91
N ARG A 103 -12.30 12.08 1.60
CA ARG A 103 -13.45 11.80 0.73
C ARG A 103 -13.66 10.32 0.47
N ALA A 104 -12.72 9.44 0.87
CA ALA A 104 -12.86 8.00 0.67
C ALA A 104 -14.02 7.44 1.49
N ASP A 105 -14.83 6.56 0.92
CA ASP A 105 -15.91 5.84 1.63
C ASP A 105 -15.33 4.75 2.53
N SER A 106 -14.20 4.19 2.12
CA SER A 106 -13.41 3.30 2.95
C SER A 106 -11.92 3.35 2.57
N PHE A 107 -11.08 2.97 3.52
CA PHE A 107 -9.67 2.72 3.25
C PHE A 107 -9.15 1.57 4.12
N ILE A 108 -8.03 0.95 3.69
CA ILE A 108 -7.33 -0.05 4.48
C ILE A 108 -5.94 0.43 4.87
N VAL A 109 -5.47 -0.05 6.02
CA VAL A 109 -4.07 -0.01 6.46
C VAL A 109 -3.72 -1.38 7.01
N ASP A 110 -2.53 -1.89 6.69
CA ASP A 110 -2.00 -3.11 7.29
C ASP A 110 -0.99 -2.78 8.39
N PRO A 111 -1.40 -2.76 9.67
CA PRO A 111 -0.48 -2.44 10.76
C PRO A 111 0.71 -3.40 10.85
N HIS A 112 0.56 -4.62 10.35
CA HIS A 112 1.66 -5.60 10.29
C HIS A 112 2.71 -5.30 9.20
N LYS A 113 2.50 -4.26 8.37
CA LYS A 113 3.49 -3.77 7.42
C LYS A 113 4.33 -2.67 8.08
N TRP A 114 4.08 -1.44 7.77
CA TRP A 114 4.93 -0.31 8.15
C TRP A 114 4.57 0.35 9.51
N MET A 115 3.58 -0.18 10.21
CA MET A 115 3.34 0.12 11.64
C MET A 115 3.99 -0.90 12.58
N PHE A 116 4.73 -1.88 12.04
CA PHE A 116 5.54 -2.85 12.78
C PHE A 116 4.78 -3.71 13.78
N ALA A 117 3.47 -3.82 13.64
CA ALA A 117 2.67 -4.73 14.47
C ALA A 117 2.91 -6.19 14.04
N PRO A 118 2.68 -7.17 14.90
CA PRO A 118 2.74 -8.58 14.55
C PRO A 118 1.81 -8.92 13.38
N ALA A 119 2.23 -9.89 12.55
CA ALA A 119 1.52 -10.31 11.34
C ALA A 119 0.05 -10.72 11.61
N GLY A 120 -0.82 -10.45 10.65
CA GLY A 120 -2.23 -10.86 10.66
C GLY A 120 -3.21 -9.77 11.09
N SER A 121 -2.81 -8.50 11.08
CA SER A 121 -3.72 -7.37 11.31
C SER A 121 -3.94 -6.56 10.04
N CYS A 122 -5.20 -6.26 9.74
CA CYS A 122 -5.63 -5.30 8.74
C CYS A 122 -6.72 -4.41 9.36
N ALA A 123 -6.59 -3.11 9.22
CA ALA A 123 -7.58 -2.14 9.66
C ALA A 123 -8.35 -1.63 8.44
N LEU A 124 -9.62 -2.01 8.34
CA LEU A 124 -10.56 -1.47 7.37
C LEU A 124 -11.38 -0.38 8.07
N VAL A 125 -11.33 0.82 7.53
CA VAL A 125 -12.02 1.99 8.06
C VAL A 125 -13.10 2.42 7.09
N TYR A 126 -14.31 2.61 7.58
CA TYR A 126 -15.46 3.11 6.83
C TYR A 126 -15.79 4.54 7.26
N ARG A 127 -16.11 5.40 6.30
CA ARG A 127 -16.67 6.73 6.59
C ARG A 127 -17.99 6.62 7.32
N GLN A 128 -18.83 5.68 6.87
CA GLN A 128 -20.17 5.42 7.43
C GLN A 128 -20.23 3.97 7.94
N PRO A 129 -19.82 3.70 9.19
CA PRO A 129 -19.74 2.34 9.74
C PRO A 129 -21.09 1.60 9.76
N TRP A 130 -22.22 2.33 9.79
CA TRP A 130 -23.55 1.74 9.76
C TRP A 130 -23.83 0.99 8.45
N LEU A 131 -23.23 1.39 7.31
CA LEU A 131 -23.33 0.65 6.05
C LEU A 131 -22.68 -0.74 6.16
N ALA A 132 -21.52 -0.82 6.81
CA ALA A 132 -20.89 -2.10 7.09
C ALA A 132 -21.77 -2.98 7.99
N ARG A 133 -22.39 -2.40 9.03
CA ARG A 133 -23.34 -3.13 9.88
C ARG A 133 -24.53 -3.66 9.08
N GLN A 134 -25.15 -2.85 8.24
CA GLN A 134 -26.27 -3.31 7.40
C GLN A 134 -25.87 -4.48 6.49
N THR A 135 -24.63 -4.49 5.99
CA THR A 135 -24.14 -5.51 5.07
C THR A 135 -23.75 -6.81 5.79
N HIS A 136 -23.12 -6.70 6.96
CA HIS A 136 -22.43 -7.82 7.59
C HIS A 136 -23.14 -8.40 8.82
N THR A 137 -24.11 -7.69 9.39
CA THR A 137 -24.84 -8.20 10.55
C THR A 137 -25.52 -9.52 10.21
N GLN A 138 -25.15 -10.57 10.94
CA GLN A 138 -25.74 -11.89 10.79
C GLN A 138 -26.87 -12.07 11.81
N HIS A 139 -27.97 -12.68 11.40
CA HIS A 139 -29.13 -12.96 12.23
C HIS A 139 -29.31 -14.46 12.41
N GLY A 140 -29.75 -14.84 13.58
CA GLY A 140 -30.09 -16.23 13.92
C GLY A 140 -30.54 -16.35 15.38
N PRO A 141 -31.41 -17.33 15.71
CA PRO A 141 -31.97 -17.43 17.06
C PRO A 141 -30.95 -17.49 18.20
N TYR A 142 -29.79 -18.09 17.92
CA TYR A 142 -28.68 -18.21 18.89
C TYR A 142 -27.76 -16.98 18.94
N ILE A 143 -27.82 -16.11 17.92
CA ILE A 143 -27.05 -14.85 17.88
C ILE A 143 -27.86 -13.71 18.45
N ASP A 144 -29.15 -13.65 18.09
CA ASP A 144 -30.02 -12.54 18.42
C ASP A 144 -30.27 -12.43 19.94
N VAL A 145 -30.26 -13.56 20.67
CA VAL A 145 -30.37 -13.57 22.15
C VAL A 145 -29.18 -12.89 22.84
N LEU A 146 -28.03 -12.77 22.16
CA LEU A 146 -26.84 -12.08 22.68
C LEU A 146 -26.85 -10.58 22.38
N ARG A 147 -27.79 -10.11 21.58
CA ARG A 147 -27.95 -8.71 21.20
C ARG A 147 -28.89 -8.03 22.19
N THR A 148 -28.33 -7.54 23.28
CA THR A 148 -29.10 -6.86 24.34
C THR A 148 -29.35 -5.39 24.07
N ASP A 149 -28.62 -4.81 23.11
CA ASP A 149 -28.70 -3.40 22.75
C ASP A 149 -28.31 -3.22 21.26
N ASP A 150 -29.21 -2.62 20.48
CA ASP A 150 -28.98 -2.33 19.05
C ASP A 150 -27.85 -1.32 18.81
N HIS A 151 -27.45 -0.57 19.82
CA HIS A 151 -26.35 0.39 19.77
C HIS A 151 -25.01 -0.20 20.25
N ALA A 152 -25.02 -1.41 20.83
CA ALA A 152 -23.79 -2.03 21.30
C ALA A 152 -22.81 -2.27 20.13
N TYR A 153 -21.56 -1.89 20.33
CA TYR A 153 -20.50 -2.18 19.37
C TYR A 153 -20.19 -3.67 19.34
N ASN A 154 -20.42 -4.29 18.20
CA ASN A 154 -20.07 -5.68 17.99
C ASN A 154 -19.15 -5.81 16.76
N PRO A 155 -17.88 -6.23 16.92
CA PRO A 155 -16.93 -6.33 15.82
C PRO A 155 -17.38 -7.24 14.68
N CYS A 156 -18.20 -8.26 14.94
CA CYS A 156 -18.68 -9.18 13.90
C CYS A 156 -19.68 -8.53 12.94
N ASP A 157 -20.28 -7.41 13.32
CA ASP A 157 -21.20 -6.67 12.45
C ASP A 157 -20.45 -5.81 11.40
N LEU A 158 -19.14 -5.73 11.49
CA LEU A 158 -18.31 -4.91 10.59
C LEU A 158 -17.48 -5.74 9.59
N GLY A 159 -17.78 -7.02 9.47
CA GLY A 159 -17.07 -7.90 8.54
C GLY A 159 -17.79 -9.25 8.40
N TYR A 160 -17.41 -10.03 7.38
CA TYR A 160 -18.06 -11.31 7.07
C TYR A 160 -17.78 -12.44 8.08
N GLN A 161 -16.78 -12.28 8.96
CA GLN A 161 -16.38 -13.30 9.93
C GLN A 161 -17.15 -13.11 11.23
N LEU A 162 -17.95 -14.09 11.63
CA LEU A 162 -18.63 -14.08 12.94
C LEU A 162 -17.63 -14.20 14.10
N THR A 163 -16.68 -15.14 13.98
CA THR A 163 -15.62 -15.35 14.97
C THR A 163 -14.26 -15.05 14.34
N ARG A 164 -13.49 -14.19 14.98
CA ARG A 164 -12.14 -13.82 14.52
C ARG A 164 -11.21 -13.51 15.68
N ARG A 165 -9.92 -13.55 15.42
CA ARG A 165 -8.90 -13.13 16.39
C ARG A 165 -9.04 -11.65 16.72
N ALA A 166 -8.71 -11.27 17.95
CA ALA A 166 -8.62 -9.87 18.36
C ALA A 166 -7.34 -9.21 17.82
N SER A 167 -7.23 -9.14 16.48
CA SER A 167 -6.02 -8.67 15.79
C SER A 167 -5.67 -7.21 16.06
N GLY A 168 -6.60 -6.43 16.62
CA GLY A 168 -6.32 -5.06 17.09
C GLY A 168 -5.48 -5.00 18.36
N LEU A 169 -5.50 -6.03 19.21
CA LEU A 169 -4.74 -6.02 20.47
C LEU A 169 -3.23 -5.91 20.26
N PRO A 170 -2.57 -6.71 19.38
CA PRO A 170 -1.15 -6.53 19.09
C PRO A 170 -0.81 -5.13 18.57
N VAL A 171 -1.69 -4.52 17.78
CA VAL A 171 -1.52 -3.15 17.27
C VAL A 171 -1.56 -2.16 18.42
N TRP A 172 -2.56 -2.28 19.30
CA TRP A 172 -2.68 -1.44 20.48
C TRP A 172 -1.47 -1.57 21.40
N PHE A 173 -1.01 -2.80 21.66
CA PHE A 173 0.19 -3.03 22.48
C PHE A 173 1.46 -2.44 21.85
N ALA A 174 1.65 -2.56 20.54
CA ALA A 174 2.78 -1.95 19.86
C ALA A 174 2.77 -0.42 20.01
N MET A 175 1.62 0.21 19.82
CA MET A 175 1.45 1.65 19.99
C MET A 175 1.60 2.08 21.45
N ALA A 176 1.05 1.34 22.40
CA ALA A 176 1.14 1.66 23.83
C ALA A 176 2.56 1.50 24.37
N LEU A 177 3.30 0.48 23.90
CA LEU A 177 4.66 0.20 24.35
C LEU A 177 5.70 1.17 23.80
N HIS A 178 5.63 1.46 22.50
CA HIS A 178 6.65 2.23 21.79
C HIS A 178 6.29 3.72 21.65
N GLY A 179 5.00 4.04 21.69
CA GLY A 179 4.52 5.39 21.48
C GLY A 179 4.51 5.83 20.01
N LEU A 180 3.78 6.89 19.72
CA LEU A 180 3.59 7.39 18.36
C LEU A 180 4.89 7.94 17.76
N ASP A 181 5.73 8.58 18.58
CA ASP A 181 6.97 9.21 18.09
C ASP A 181 7.99 8.16 17.63
N ALA A 182 8.11 7.04 18.34
CA ALA A 182 8.97 5.94 17.88
C ALA A 182 8.51 5.36 16.52
N HIS A 183 7.20 5.27 16.31
CA HIS A 183 6.66 4.86 15.01
C HIS A 183 6.95 5.88 13.91
N ARG A 184 6.78 7.18 14.20
CA ARG A 184 7.13 8.26 13.28
C ARG A 184 8.60 8.24 12.90
N ASP A 185 9.48 8.09 13.89
CA ASP A 185 10.93 8.05 13.65
C ASP A 185 11.32 6.83 12.81
N ALA A 186 10.72 5.67 13.06
CA ALA A 186 10.94 4.47 12.27
C ALA A 186 10.50 4.62 10.81
N ILE A 187 9.34 5.25 10.57
CA ILE A 187 8.85 5.53 9.21
C ILE A 187 9.77 6.55 8.52
N ARG A 188 10.12 7.63 9.20
CA ARG A 188 11.01 8.68 8.68
C ARG A 188 12.38 8.10 8.32
N HIS A 189 12.90 7.18 9.13
CA HIS A 189 14.14 6.47 8.85
C HIS A 189 14.08 5.71 7.52
N GLY A 190 12.98 5.00 7.24
CA GLY A 190 12.77 4.33 5.96
C GLY A 190 12.74 5.29 4.76
N LEU A 191 12.09 6.46 4.92
CA LEU A 191 12.08 7.51 3.90
C LEU A 191 13.49 8.06 3.63
N VAL A 192 14.27 8.32 4.70
CA VAL A 192 15.67 8.79 4.57
C VAL A 192 16.53 7.77 3.84
N LEU A 193 16.39 6.48 4.14
CA LEU A 193 17.13 5.42 3.45
C LEU A 193 16.77 5.36 1.96
N ALA A 194 15.48 5.44 1.63
CA ALA A 194 15.02 5.45 0.24
C ALA A 194 15.59 6.64 -0.54
N GLN A 195 15.57 7.83 0.03
CA GLN A 195 16.13 9.04 -0.59
C GLN A 195 17.64 8.95 -0.76
N ARG A 196 18.39 8.45 0.23
CA ARG A 196 19.83 8.22 0.13
C ARG A 196 20.18 7.21 -0.95
N MET A 197 19.43 6.10 -1.02
CA MET A 197 19.62 5.09 -2.04
C MET A 197 19.34 5.65 -3.44
N ALA A 198 18.27 6.41 -3.59
CA ALA A 198 17.93 7.05 -4.86
C ALA A 198 19.05 8.01 -5.33
N ALA A 199 19.57 8.83 -4.42
CA ALA A 199 20.69 9.73 -4.73
C ALA A 199 21.97 8.97 -5.13
N ALA A 200 22.28 7.86 -4.46
CA ALA A 200 23.44 7.03 -4.78
C ALA A 200 23.29 6.34 -6.15
N LEU A 201 22.11 5.85 -6.49
CA LEU A 201 21.80 5.25 -7.79
C LEU A 201 21.89 6.29 -8.92
N ASP A 202 21.36 7.49 -8.70
CA ASP A 202 21.37 8.58 -9.70
C ASP A 202 22.79 9.08 -9.99
N ALA A 203 23.67 9.03 -9.00
CA ALA A 203 25.09 9.39 -9.14
C ALA A 203 25.95 8.29 -9.81
N CYS A 204 25.44 7.08 -10.00
CA CYS A 204 26.19 5.95 -10.53
C CYS A 204 25.92 5.73 -12.02
N ALA A 205 26.91 5.87 -12.88
CA ALA A 205 26.78 5.69 -14.34
C ALA A 205 26.28 4.29 -14.76
N ALA A 206 26.40 3.29 -13.89
CA ALA A 206 25.98 1.93 -14.18
C ALA A 206 24.48 1.68 -13.84
N THR A 207 23.81 2.61 -13.18
CA THR A 207 22.42 2.49 -12.74
C THR A 207 21.59 3.65 -13.28
N GLU A 208 20.28 3.44 -13.39
CA GLU A 208 19.29 4.44 -13.75
C GLU A 208 18.16 4.39 -12.71
N LEU A 209 17.97 5.48 -12.00
CA LEU A 209 16.81 5.63 -11.12
C LEU A 209 15.56 5.79 -11.99
N ILE A 210 14.55 4.93 -11.79
CA ILE A 210 13.33 4.98 -12.60
C ILE A 210 12.46 6.18 -12.20
N MET A 211 12.38 6.46 -10.91
CA MET A 211 11.63 7.60 -10.37
C MET A 211 12.12 7.94 -8.97
N GLN A 212 11.93 9.19 -8.57
CA GLN A 212 12.20 9.61 -7.18
C GLN A 212 11.22 8.92 -6.22
N PRO A 213 11.70 8.30 -5.14
CA PRO A 213 10.84 7.61 -4.20
C PRO A 213 9.97 8.61 -3.41
N GLU A 214 8.67 8.33 -3.34
CA GLU A 214 7.73 9.06 -2.48
C GLU A 214 7.65 8.46 -1.09
N LEU A 215 7.82 7.14 -1.02
CA LEU A 215 7.81 6.34 0.19
C LEU A 215 9.11 5.51 0.31
N GLY A 216 9.08 4.40 1.02
CA GLY A 216 10.25 3.56 1.24
C GLY A 216 10.63 2.62 0.09
N VAL A 217 10.04 2.78 -1.11
CA VAL A 217 10.31 1.92 -2.27
C VAL A 217 11.19 2.64 -3.28
N VAL A 218 12.23 1.98 -3.76
CA VAL A 218 13.15 2.50 -4.79
C VAL A 218 13.19 1.53 -5.96
N LEU A 219 12.89 2.02 -7.15
CA LEU A 219 12.96 1.29 -8.42
C LEU A 219 14.12 1.79 -9.27
N PHE A 220 14.91 0.88 -9.82
CA PHE A 220 16.06 1.23 -10.62
C PHE A 220 16.42 0.16 -11.64
N ARG A 221 17.11 0.56 -12.71
CA ARG A 221 17.77 -0.31 -13.67
C ARG A 221 19.26 -0.42 -13.39
N ARG A 222 19.84 -1.54 -13.79
CA ARG A 222 21.29 -1.73 -13.88
C ARG A 222 21.62 -2.03 -15.33
N THR A 223 22.44 -1.21 -15.95
CA THR A 223 22.85 -1.35 -17.36
C THR A 223 23.40 -2.75 -17.63
N GLY A 224 22.88 -3.41 -18.65
CA GLY A 224 23.29 -4.76 -19.05
C GLY A 224 22.76 -5.90 -18.20
N TRP A 225 21.90 -5.63 -17.20
CA TRP A 225 21.28 -6.67 -16.41
C TRP A 225 19.92 -7.07 -16.96
N HIS A 226 19.72 -8.39 -17.04
CA HIS A 226 18.48 -9.06 -17.39
C HIS A 226 17.96 -9.86 -16.19
N ARG A 227 16.99 -10.71 -16.41
CA ARG A 227 16.32 -11.47 -15.33
C ARG A 227 17.29 -12.33 -14.51
N ASP A 228 18.27 -12.96 -15.17
CA ASP A 228 19.21 -13.87 -14.52
C ASP A 228 20.22 -13.12 -13.64
N GLU A 229 20.68 -11.93 -14.07
CA GLU A 229 21.57 -11.08 -13.27
C GLU A 229 20.85 -10.61 -12.01
N TRP A 230 19.61 -10.16 -12.13
CA TRP A 230 18.78 -9.77 -10.99
C TRP A 230 18.55 -10.92 -10.01
N ALA A 231 18.28 -12.13 -10.50
CA ALA A 231 18.10 -13.32 -9.67
C ALA A 231 19.39 -13.69 -8.93
N ARG A 232 20.55 -13.65 -9.62
CA ARG A 232 21.86 -13.92 -9.00
C ARG A 232 22.22 -12.89 -7.94
N TRP A 233 21.99 -11.61 -8.24
CA TRP A 233 22.23 -10.53 -7.28
C TRP A 233 21.40 -10.70 -6.01
N ALA A 234 20.09 -10.92 -6.16
CA ALA A 234 19.21 -11.14 -5.02
C ALA A 234 19.63 -12.36 -4.18
N ALA A 235 20.01 -13.47 -4.84
CA ALA A 235 20.47 -14.68 -4.16
C ALA A 235 21.82 -14.44 -3.42
N THR A 236 22.72 -13.65 -4.01
CA THR A 236 23.99 -13.27 -3.38
C THR A 236 23.78 -12.44 -2.14
N LEU A 237 22.96 -11.38 -2.21
CA LEU A 237 22.65 -10.54 -1.05
C LEU A 237 22.02 -11.34 0.12
N LEU A 238 21.14 -12.29 -0.22
CA LEU A 238 20.52 -13.16 0.79
C LEU A 238 21.54 -14.12 1.42
N ARG A 239 22.37 -14.80 0.59
CA ARG A 239 23.40 -15.73 1.05
C ARG A 239 24.40 -15.04 1.97
N ASP A 240 24.83 -13.84 1.60
CA ASP A 240 25.84 -13.06 2.31
C ASP A 240 25.23 -12.25 3.48
N GLN A 241 23.93 -12.45 3.75
CA GLN A 241 23.17 -11.84 4.85
C GLN A 241 23.15 -10.30 4.82
N VAL A 242 23.31 -9.70 3.64
CA VAL A 242 23.25 -8.26 3.45
C VAL A 242 21.80 -7.78 3.42
N ALA A 243 20.98 -8.37 2.53
CA ALA A 243 19.58 -7.98 2.39
C ALA A 243 18.74 -9.11 1.76
N PHE A 244 17.45 -9.11 2.07
CA PHE A 244 16.44 -9.82 1.27
C PHE A 244 15.82 -8.83 0.29
N VAL A 245 16.09 -9.02 -1.00
CA VAL A 245 15.55 -8.19 -2.08
C VAL A 245 14.73 -9.04 -3.05
N ALA A 246 13.68 -8.44 -3.60
CA ALA A 246 12.83 -9.07 -4.60
C ALA A 246 12.79 -8.16 -5.85
N PRO A 247 13.63 -8.45 -6.85
CA PRO A 247 13.54 -7.80 -8.16
C PRO A 247 12.14 -7.96 -8.73
N THR A 248 11.71 -6.99 -9.52
CA THR A 248 10.34 -6.96 -10.05
C THR A 248 10.35 -6.68 -11.55
N THR A 249 9.17 -6.47 -12.09
CA THR A 249 8.98 -6.04 -13.48
C THR A 249 8.36 -4.64 -13.48
N TYR A 250 8.95 -3.74 -14.25
CA TYR A 250 8.42 -2.42 -14.53
C TYR A 250 8.25 -2.26 -16.03
N ARG A 251 7.01 -2.04 -16.49
CA ARG A 251 6.66 -1.91 -17.92
C ARG A 251 7.21 -3.05 -18.81
N GLY A 252 7.14 -4.27 -18.29
CA GLY A 252 7.61 -5.47 -18.99
C GLY A 252 9.10 -5.78 -18.85
N GLU A 253 9.90 -4.87 -18.27
CA GLU A 253 11.34 -5.04 -18.07
C GLU A 253 11.66 -5.45 -16.64
N PRO A 254 12.61 -6.38 -16.43
CA PRO A 254 13.09 -6.72 -15.09
C PRO A 254 13.91 -5.56 -14.51
N VAL A 255 13.62 -5.19 -13.26
CA VAL A 255 14.23 -4.06 -12.56
C VAL A 255 14.55 -4.41 -11.12
N GLY A 256 15.49 -3.69 -10.52
CA GLY A 256 15.74 -3.72 -9.09
C GLY A 256 14.64 -3.01 -8.33
N ARG A 257 14.22 -3.61 -7.21
CA ARG A 257 13.26 -3.04 -6.28
C ARG A 257 13.78 -3.20 -4.85
N LEU A 258 14.01 -2.09 -4.19
CA LEU A 258 14.38 -2.04 -2.78
C LEU A 258 13.21 -1.49 -1.95
N VAL A 259 13.01 -2.02 -0.76
CA VAL A 259 11.98 -1.57 0.17
C VAL A 259 12.58 -1.35 1.54
N PHE A 260 12.67 -0.10 1.95
CA PHE A 260 13.22 0.31 3.25
C PHE A 260 12.10 0.44 4.27
N MET A 261 11.83 -0.63 4.98
CA MET A 261 10.77 -0.68 6.00
C MET A 261 11.29 -0.98 7.40
N HIS A 262 12.38 -1.74 7.53
CA HIS A 262 12.83 -2.20 8.83
C HIS A 262 13.43 -1.04 9.65
N PRO A 263 12.96 -0.77 10.88
CA PRO A 263 13.31 0.43 11.64
C PRO A 263 14.77 0.47 12.12
N ARG A 264 15.49 -0.65 12.09
CA ARG A 264 16.89 -0.75 12.50
C ARG A 264 17.85 -1.00 11.36
N THR A 265 17.41 -0.80 10.10
CA THR A 265 18.30 -0.89 8.94
C THR A 265 19.41 0.18 9.07
N PRO A 266 20.70 -0.19 9.08
CA PRO A 266 21.76 0.81 9.22
C PRO A 266 21.88 1.67 7.96
N LEU A 267 22.31 2.92 8.11
CA LEU A 267 22.50 3.81 6.96
C LEU A 267 23.58 3.30 5.99
N ALA A 268 24.56 2.55 6.52
CA ALA A 268 25.63 1.92 5.74
C ALA A 268 25.12 0.88 4.73
N ILE A 269 23.89 0.38 4.85
CA ILE A 269 23.29 -0.54 3.88
C ILE A 269 23.30 0.03 2.46
N VAL A 270 23.21 1.35 2.32
CA VAL A 270 23.24 2.02 1.02
C VAL A 270 24.59 1.77 0.32
N ASP A 271 25.69 1.92 1.07
CA ASP A 271 27.04 1.69 0.53
C ASP A 271 27.27 0.21 0.15
N GLU A 272 26.77 -0.72 1.01
CA GLU A 272 26.86 -2.16 0.75
C GLU A 272 26.07 -2.55 -0.50
N LEU A 273 24.84 -2.04 -0.64
CA LEU A 273 24.01 -2.28 -1.83
C LEU A 273 24.64 -1.70 -3.08
N MET A 274 25.19 -0.48 -3.02
CA MET A 274 25.89 0.14 -4.16
C MET A 274 27.14 -0.63 -4.55
N ALA A 275 27.94 -1.07 -3.58
CA ALA A 275 29.12 -1.92 -3.85
C ALA A 275 28.72 -3.21 -4.58
N SER A 276 27.62 -3.84 -4.19
CA SER A 276 27.11 -5.06 -4.84
C SER A 276 26.60 -4.86 -6.27
N LEU A 277 26.26 -3.63 -6.64
CA LEU A 277 25.80 -3.27 -7.99
C LEU A 277 26.95 -2.89 -8.93
N THR A 278 28.11 -2.52 -8.39
CA THR A 278 29.27 -2.01 -9.17
C THR A 278 30.43 -2.97 -9.27
N GLY A 279 30.47 -3.99 -8.41
CA GLY A 279 31.45 -5.10 -8.47
C GLY A 279 30.98 -6.19 -9.41
#